data_08de5f35b5ee96c7a268e3b7acc34885
#
_entry.id   08de5f35b5ee96c7a268e3b7acc34885
#
_cell.length_a   1.000
_cell.length_b   1.000
_cell.length_c   1.000
_cell.angle_alpha   90.00
_cell.angle_beta   90.00
_cell.angle_gamma   90.00
#
_symmetry.space_group_name_H-M   'P 1'
#
loop_
_entity.id
_entity.type
_entity.pdbx_description
1 polymer ?
#
loop_
_entity_poly.entity_id
_entity_poly.type
_entity_poly.pdbx_seq_one_letter_code
_entity_poly.pdbx_strand_id
1 'polypeptide(L)'
;MTDILDIHTHKQEIDSQGKSIINYPLLTDSPLYMPLAKNAEVAVSRGLLLEEYLGFLNEGEGLVDALSNNVFSARKGYYYSAGIHPWELAERNADQQLAFLQKQLKHKQFVAVGEAGLDKLAAAPMELQLTMFKKQVQLSEKHGLPLIIHCVRATDELLAVKKEFRPQQAWVWHGFRGKPEQAMQLLKKGFYLSFGEYYPDETMQTVPDERLFLETDNSSLDIEDILCQAARVRGVEVA
;
A
#
# COMPACT_ATOMS: atom_id res chain seq x y z
N MET A 1 11.59 -9.22 -22.69
CA MET A 1 10.58 -9.32 -21.63
C MET A 1 10.47 -7.94 -21.01
N THR A 2 9.29 -7.37 -21.05
CA THR A 2 9.03 -6.07 -20.42
C THR A 2 9.04 -6.28 -18.90
N ASP A 3 9.79 -5.45 -18.16
CA ASP A 3 9.79 -5.50 -16.70
C ASP A 3 8.38 -5.14 -16.19
N ILE A 4 7.66 -6.09 -15.63
CA ILE A 4 6.34 -5.89 -15.04
C ILE A 4 6.54 -5.33 -13.64
N LEU A 5 5.77 -4.30 -13.28
CA LEU A 5 5.76 -3.73 -11.95
C LEU A 5 4.42 -4.02 -11.26
N ASP A 6 4.46 -4.81 -10.18
CA ASP A 6 3.38 -4.93 -9.21
C ASP A 6 3.46 -3.72 -8.26
N ILE A 7 2.53 -2.77 -8.41
CA ILE A 7 2.62 -1.50 -7.69
C ILE A 7 2.27 -1.62 -6.20
N HIS A 8 1.55 -2.66 -5.81
CA HIS A 8 1.13 -2.88 -4.44
C HIS A 8 0.89 -4.36 -4.17
N THR A 9 1.62 -4.91 -3.21
CA THR A 9 1.46 -6.31 -2.80
C THR A 9 1.72 -6.49 -1.30
N HIS A 10 1.00 -7.41 -0.70
CA HIS A 10 1.27 -7.94 0.63
C HIS A 10 2.09 -9.24 0.58
N LYS A 11 2.42 -9.73 -0.61
CA LYS A 11 3.27 -10.91 -0.79
C LYS A 11 4.69 -10.62 -0.30
N GLN A 12 5.24 -11.55 0.43
CA GLN A 12 6.57 -11.43 1.05
C GLN A 12 7.66 -12.08 0.21
N GLU A 13 7.28 -13.02 -0.65
CA GLU A 13 8.16 -13.64 -1.64
C GLU A 13 7.80 -13.09 -3.01
N ILE A 14 8.78 -12.53 -3.67
CA ILE A 14 8.65 -12.05 -5.05
C ILE A 14 9.38 -13.05 -5.90
N ASP A 15 8.68 -13.63 -6.86
CA ASP A 15 9.34 -14.45 -7.87
C ASP A 15 10.33 -13.58 -8.65
N SER A 16 11.47 -14.15 -9.00
CA SER A 16 12.70 -13.46 -9.43
C SER A 16 12.59 -12.64 -10.73
N GLN A 17 11.43 -12.61 -11.37
CA GLN A 17 11.23 -11.98 -12.68
C GLN A 17 10.43 -10.66 -12.65
N GLY A 18 9.76 -10.33 -11.55
CA GLY A 18 8.97 -9.11 -11.41
C GLY A 18 9.59 -8.08 -10.47
N LYS A 19 9.22 -6.82 -10.65
CA LYS A 19 9.48 -5.76 -9.67
C LYS A 19 8.20 -5.51 -8.90
N SER A 20 8.28 -5.50 -7.58
CA SER A 20 7.11 -5.28 -6.72
C SER A 20 7.39 -4.22 -5.67
N ILE A 21 6.36 -3.45 -5.33
CA ILE A 21 6.38 -2.56 -4.17
C ILE A 21 5.65 -3.28 -3.04
N ILE A 22 6.41 -3.75 -2.06
CA ILE A 22 5.90 -4.49 -0.92
C ILE A 22 5.38 -3.51 0.12
N ASN A 23 4.13 -3.65 0.53
CA ASN A 23 3.57 -2.89 1.64
C ASN A 23 4.22 -3.34 2.96
N TYR A 24 5.00 -2.43 3.58
CA TYR A 24 5.73 -2.70 4.81
C TYR A 24 4.84 -2.39 6.03
N PRO A 25 4.60 -3.38 6.91
CA PRO A 25 3.72 -3.17 8.07
C PRO A 25 4.34 -2.20 9.06
N LEU A 26 3.51 -1.30 9.58
CA LEU A 26 3.90 -0.42 10.69
C LEU A 26 3.65 -1.06 12.05
N LEU A 27 2.74 -2.04 12.12
CA LEU A 27 2.43 -2.81 13.33
C LEU A 27 2.73 -4.29 13.10
N THR A 28 3.32 -4.94 14.09
CA THR A 28 3.70 -6.35 14.02
C THR A 28 2.53 -7.30 14.17
N ASP A 29 1.42 -6.84 14.77
CA ASP A 29 0.18 -7.58 15.01
C ASP A 29 -0.95 -7.18 14.05
N SER A 30 -0.59 -6.56 12.93
CA SER A 30 -1.55 -6.12 11.93
C SER A 30 -2.40 -7.27 11.39
N PRO A 31 -3.75 -7.12 11.36
CA PRO A 31 -4.64 -8.10 10.75
C PRO A 31 -4.38 -8.30 9.25
N LEU A 32 -3.80 -7.32 8.56
CA LEU A 32 -3.39 -7.44 7.15
C LEU A 32 -2.30 -8.50 6.95
N TYR A 33 -1.60 -8.89 8.03
CA TYR A 33 -0.47 -9.84 8.01
C TYR A 33 -0.74 -11.13 8.78
N MET A 34 -1.90 -11.28 9.42
CA MET A 34 -2.25 -12.46 10.23
C MET A 34 -2.12 -13.81 9.50
N PRO A 35 -2.47 -13.97 8.22
CA PRO A 35 -2.27 -15.23 7.51
C PRO A 35 -0.80 -15.64 7.40
N LEU A 36 0.09 -14.67 7.39
CA LEU A 36 1.52 -14.87 7.20
C LEU A 36 2.30 -15.07 8.51
N ALA A 37 1.75 -14.61 9.64
CA ALA A 37 2.40 -14.70 10.96
C ALA A 37 2.56 -16.13 11.51
N LYS A 38 1.98 -17.14 10.87
CA LYS A 38 2.08 -18.54 11.29
C LYS A 38 3.31 -19.25 10.76
N ASN A 39 4.07 -18.68 9.82
CA ASN A 39 5.23 -19.28 9.20
C ASN A 39 6.51 -18.52 9.55
N ALA A 40 7.52 -19.26 10.03
CA ALA A 40 8.82 -18.70 10.41
C ALA A 40 9.55 -17.92 9.28
N GLU A 41 9.28 -18.25 8.03
CA GLU A 41 9.80 -17.57 6.83
C GLU A 41 9.35 -16.10 6.73
N VAL A 42 8.19 -15.77 7.29
CA VAL A 42 7.65 -14.41 7.33
C VAL A 42 8.49 -13.46 8.20
N ALA A 43 9.12 -13.96 9.27
CA ALA A 43 9.97 -13.14 10.12
C ALA A 43 11.19 -12.60 9.37
N VAL A 44 11.75 -13.39 8.47
CA VAL A 44 12.90 -13.01 7.64
C VAL A 44 12.51 -11.90 6.64
N SER A 45 11.30 -11.93 6.11
CA SER A 45 10.83 -10.90 5.15
C SER A 45 10.59 -9.53 5.78
N ARG A 46 10.37 -9.48 7.10
CA ARG A 46 10.25 -8.24 7.88
C ARG A 46 11.59 -7.64 8.27
N GLY A 47 12.71 -8.21 7.82
CA GLY A 47 14.04 -7.79 8.22
C GLY A 47 14.39 -8.11 9.67
N LEU A 48 13.59 -8.94 10.34
CA LEU A 48 13.90 -9.52 11.64
C LEU A 48 14.64 -10.84 11.42
N LEU A 49 15.71 -11.08 12.16
CA LEU A 49 16.26 -12.41 12.25
C LEU A 49 15.21 -13.31 12.93
N LEU A 50 15.10 -14.57 12.48
CA LEU A 50 14.12 -15.54 13.01
C LEU A 50 14.20 -15.66 14.54
N GLU A 51 15.41 -15.61 15.09
CA GLU A 51 15.67 -15.68 16.54
C GLU A 51 15.14 -14.46 17.30
N GLU A 52 15.22 -13.26 16.72
CA GLU A 52 14.65 -12.05 17.29
C GLU A 52 13.12 -12.12 17.27
N TYR A 53 12.52 -12.61 16.18
CA TYR A 53 11.07 -12.78 16.08
C TYR A 53 10.50 -13.79 17.08
N LEU A 54 11.20 -14.94 17.27
CA LEU A 54 10.79 -15.96 18.24
C LEU A 54 10.96 -15.47 19.69
N GLY A 55 11.95 -14.62 19.97
CA GLY A 55 12.11 -13.93 21.25
C GLY A 55 10.91 -13.04 21.58
N PHE A 56 10.38 -12.31 20.61
CA PHE A 56 9.22 -11.44 20.76
C PHE A 56 7.92 -12.17 21.11
N LEU A 57 7.70 -13.36 20.53
CA LEU A 57 6.49 -14.15 20.80
C LEU A 57 6.44 -14.69 22.23
N ASN A 58 7.59 -14.77 22.89
CA ASN A 58 7.70 -15.34 24.25
C ASN A 58 7.71 -14.29 25.36
N GLU A 59 7.95 -13.01 25.05
CA GLU A 59 8.05 -11.94 26.04
C GLU A 59 6.99 -10.86 25.81
N GLY A 60 5.79 -11.08 26.32
CA GLY A 60 4.61 -10.21 26.09
C GLY A 60 4.71 -8.75 26.56
N GLU A 61 5.86 -8.28 27.09
CA GLU A 61 6.10 -6.91 27.52
C GLU A 61 7.07 -6.12 26.62
N GLY A 62 7.76 -6.77 25.67
CA GLY A 62 8.81 -6.16 24.83
C GLY A 62 8.36 -5.51 23.53
N LEU A 63 7.09 -5.62 23.13
CA LEU A 63 6.61 -5.20 21.81
C LEU A 63 6.79 -3.70 21.53
N VAL A 64 6.67 -2.85 22.52
CA VAL A 64 6.77 -1.38 22.38
C VAL A 64 8.22 -0.95 22.13
N ASP A 65 9.18 -1.57 22.79
CA ASP A 65 10.61 -1.26 22.63
C ASP A 65 11.18 -1.83 21.33
N ALA A 66 10.64 -2.94 20.85
CA ALA A 66 11.06 -3.55 19.60
C ALA A 66 10.71 -2.72 18.36
N LEU A 67 9.55 -2.08 18.35
CA LEU A 67 9.17 -1.13 17.28
C LEU A 67 10.09 0.10 17.27
N SER A 68 10.60 0.52 18.43
CA SER A 68 11.53 1.64 18.52
C SER A 68 12.96 1.29 18.09
N ASN A 69 13.37 0.02 18.20
CA ASN A 69 14.70 -0.48 17.89
C ASN A 69 14.80 -1.24 16.57
N ASN A 70 13.66 -1.49 15.88
CA ASN A 70 13.66 -2.21 14.62
C ASN A 70 14.45 -1.45 13.56
N VAL A 71 15.68 -1.91 13.32
CA VAL A 71 16.48 -1.46 12.19
C VAL A 71 15.93 -2.16 10.95
N PHE A 72 15.26 -1.39 10.09
CA PHE A 72 14.88 -1.88 8.78
C PHE A 72 16.10 -2.47 8.07
N SER A 73 16.07 -3.78 7.80
CA SER A 73 17.07 -4.46 7.02
C SER A 73 16.61 -4.57 5.59
N ALA A 74 17.10 -3.67 4.76
CA ALA A 74 16.76 -3.61 3.34
C ALA A 74 17.31 -4.82 2.58
N ARG A 75 16.46 -5.59 1.91
CA ARG A 75 16.91 -6.61 0.97
C ARG A 75 17.30 -5.96 -0.35
N LYS A 76 18.47 -6.36 -0.90
CA LYS A 76 18.95 -5.86 -2.19
C LYS A 76 17.96 -6.22 -3.29
N GLY A 77 17.50 -5.23 -4.05
CA GLY A 77 16.56 -5.41 -5.16
C GLY A 77 15.07 -5.30 -4.78
N TYR A 78 14.76 -5.13 -3.48
CA TYR A 78 13.38 -4.95 -3.01
C TYR A 78 13.04 -3.48 -2.83
N TYR A 79 11.78 -3.11 -3.14
CA TYR A 79 11.20 -1.79 -2.93
C TYR A 79 9.99 -1.91 -2.00
N TYR A 80 9.73 -0.85 -1.24
CA TYR A 80 8.72 -0.86 -0.20
C TYR A 80 7.84 0.38 -0.27
N SER A 81 6.61 0.24 0.17
CA SER A 81 5.76 1.32 0.64
C SER A 81 5.51 1.17 2.14
N ALA A 82 5.24 2.27 2.83
CA ALA A 82 4.77 2.24 4.20
C ALA A 82 3.73 3.34 4.41
N GLY A 83 2.65 3.01 5.14
CA GLY A 83 1.56 3.92 5.42
C GLY A 83 0.73 3.48 6.61
N ILE A 84 -0.03 4.42 7.17
CA ILE A 84 -0.95 4.16 8.27
C ILE A 84 -2.31 3.82 7.65
N HIS A 85 -2.64 2.53 7.66
CA HIS A 85 -3.89 2.03 7.14
C HIS A 85 -5.05 2.30 8.11
N PRO A 86 -6.25 2.68 7.63
CA PRO A 86 -7.38 2.98 8.51
C PRO A 86 -7.83 1.82 9.40
N TRP A 87 -7.62 0.57 9.00
CA TRP A 87 -7.99 -0.60 9.81
C TRP A 87 -7.09 -0.80 11.04
N GLU A 88 -5.87 -0.31 10.99
CA GLU A 88 -4.88 -0.43 12.06
C GLU A 88 -4.80 0.81 12.94
N LEU A 89 -5.51 1.85 12.56
CA LEU A 89 -5.47 3.14 13.22
C LEU A 89 -6.34 3.15 14.49
N ALA A 90 -5.75 3.60 15.58
CA ALA A 90 -6.44 3.89 16.83
C ALA A 90 -5.75 5.08 17.51
N GLU A 91 -6.46 5.82 18.37
CA GLU A 91 -5.88 6.97 19.10
C GLU A 91 -4.60 6.59 19.87
N ARG A 92 -4.61 5.41 20.52
CA ARG A 92 -3.49 4.92 21.32
C ARG A 92 -2.21 4.63 20.52
N ASN A 93 -2.28 4.43 19.20
CA ASN A 93 -1.14 4.03 18.37
C ASN A 93 -0.82 5.02 17.24
N ALA A 94 -1.64 6.04 17.03
CA ALA A 94 -1.54 6.96 15.89
C ALA A 94 -0.18 7.68 15.82
N ASP A 95 0.26 8.25 16.93
CA ASP A 95 1.54 8.99 16.99
C ASP A 95 2.74 8.05 16.90
N GLN A 96 2.66 6.85 17.45
CA GLN A 96 3.70 5.83 17.32
C GLN A 96 3.85 5.37 15.87
N GLN A 97 2.74 5.05 15.18
CA GLN A 97 2.76 4.71 13.76
C GLN A 97 3.35 5.84 12.92
N LEU A 98 2.98 7.08 13.20
CA LEU A 98 3.50 8.24 12.47
C LEU A 98 5.00 8.40 12.66
N ALA A 99 5.50 8.29 13.88
CA ALA A 99 6.93 8.37 14.18
C ALA A 99 7.71 7.26 13.47
N PHE A 100 7.17 6.05 13.47
CA PHE A 100 7.77 4.92 12.79
C PHE A 100 7.78 5.13 11.26
N LEU A 101 6.66 5.55 10.66
CA LEU A 101 6.58 5.88 9.25
C LEU A 101 7.63 6.93 8.85
N GLN A 102 7.75 8.01 9.62
CA GLN A 102 8.75 9.07 9.37
C GLN A 102 10.19 8.53 9.41
N LYS A 103 10.47 7.52 10.23
CA LYS A 103 11.77 6.86 10.29
C LYS A 103 12.00 6.01 9.03
N GLN A 104 11.02 5.21 8.61
CA GLN A 104 11.13 4.33 7.45
C GLN A 104 11.34 5.11 6.14
N LEU A 105 10.60 6.19 5.92
CA LEU A 105 10.69 7.01 4.71
C LEU A 105 12.06 7.67 4.48
N LYS A 106 13.00 7.58 5.42
CA LYS A 106 14.39 8.00 5.22
C LYS A 106 15.22 6.99 4.42
N HIS A 107 14.76 5.75 4.31
CA HIS A 107 15.46 4.71 3.56
C HIS A 107 15.08 4.77 2.08
N LYS A 108 16.08 4.75 1.19
CA LYS A 108 15.90 4.90 -0.26
C LYS A 108 15.05 3.81 -0.93
N GLN A 109 14.87 2.67 -0.24
CA GLN A 109 14.03 1.58 -0.76
C GLN A 109 12.55 1.79 -0.49
N PHE A 110 12.16 2.76 0.35
CA PHE A 110 10.78 3.20 0.43
C PHE A 110 10.52 4.17 -0.72
N VAL A 111 9.72 3.72 -1.68
CA VAL A 111 9.46 4.42 -2.96
C VAL A 111 8.05 4.99 -3.04
N ALA A 112 7.20 4.69 -2.05
CA ALA A 112 5.86 5.25 -1.93
C ALA A 112 5.47 5.41 -0.46
N VAL A 113 4.56 6.33 -0.17
CA VAL A 113 3.80 6.40 1.08
C VAL A 113 2.51 5.61 0.86
N GLY A 114 2.24 4.61 1.69
CA GLY A 114 1.06 3.77 1.56
C GLY A 114 1.32 2.33 2.04
N GLU A 115 0.28 1.60 2.32
CA GLU A 115 -1.12 1.93 2.05
C GLU A 115 -1.64 2.95 3.06
N ALA A 116 -2.23 4.04 2.59
CA ALA A 116 -2.73 5.13 3.40
C ALA A 116 -4.12 5.56 2.90
N GLY A 117 -5.02 5.96 3.77
CA GLY A 117 -6.31 6.39 3.23
C GLY A 117 -7.45 6.52 4.21
N LEU A 118 -8.66 6.34 3.67
CA LEU A 118 -9.92 6.58 4.36
C LEU A 118 -10.89 5.42 4.12
N ASP A 119 -11.48 4.91 5.20
CA ASP A 119 -12.46 3.82 5.13
C ASP A 119 -13.59 4.05 6.12
N LYS A 120 -14.82 4.26 5.62
CA LYS A 120 -16.01 4.41 6.48
C LYS A 120 -16.44 3.12 7.18
N LEU A 121 -15.84 1.98 6.82
CA LEU A 121 -16.10 0.70 7.46
C LEU A 121 -15.06 0.35 8.54
N ALA A 122 -13.96 1.11 8.61
CA ALA A 122 -12.96 0.94 9.63
C ALA A 122 -13.47 1.35 11.02
N ALA A 123 -12.91 0.74 12.06
CA ALA A 123 -13.25 1.06 13.45
C ALA A 123 -12.79 2.46 13.89
N ALA A 124 -11.71 2.97 13.28
CA ALA A 124 -11.17 4.30 13.59
C ALA A 124 -12.15 5.40 13.18
N PRO A 125 -12.42 6.41 14.05
CA PRO A 125 -13.25 7.55 13.69
C PRO A 125 -12.73 8.29 12.45
N MET A 126 -13.62 8.76 11.57
CA MET A 126 -13.25 9.47 10.34
C MET A 126 -12.38 10.71 10.61
N GLU A 127 -12.60 11.41 11.71
CA GLU A 127 -11.79 12.57 12.09
C GLU A 127 -10.33 12.19 12.35
N LEU A 128 -10.10 11.07 13.04
CA LEU A 128 -8.76 10.54 13.27
C LEU A 128 -8.12 10.07 11.95
N GLN A 129 -8.89 9.35 11.11
CA GLN A 129 -8.42 8.93 9.79
C GLN A 129 -7.99 10.13 8.94
N LEU A 130 -8.82 11.18 8.86
CA LEU A 130 -8.51 12.40 8.12
C LEU A 130 -7.26 13.09 8.65
N THR A 131 -7.12 13.18 9.98
CA THR A 131 -5.94 13.78 10.61
C THR A 131 -4.67 13.03 10.21
N MET A 132 -4.68 11.72 10.29
CA MET A 132 -3.50 10.89 9.96
C MET A 132 -3.25 10.81 8.46
N PHE A 133 -4.30 10.77 7.65
CA PHE A 133 -4.16 10.81 6.19
C PHE A 133 -3.52 12.13 5.72
N LYS A 134 -3.95 13.27 6.23
CA LYS A 134 -3.35 14.59 5.93
C LYS A 134 -1.87 14.65 6.31
N LYS A 135 -1.47 14.07 7.46
CA LYS A 135 -0.05 13.96 7.84
C LYS A 135 0.74 13.10 6.84
N GLN A 136 0.15 12.02 6.33
CA GLN A 136 0.77 11.16 5.32
C GLN A 136 0.89 11.85 3.95
N VAL A 137 -0.12 12.65 3.55
CA VAL A 137 -0.01 13.53 2.37
C VAL A 137 1.18 14.49 2.51
N GLN A 138 1.35 15.12 3.68
CA GLN A 138 2.50 15.99 3.93
C GLN A 138 3.84 15.24 3.85
N LEU A 139 3.89 13.99 4.32
CA LEU A 139 5.10 13.17 4.22
C LEU A 139 5.39 12.78 2.76
N SER A 140 4.37 12.42 1.98
CA SER A 140 4.48 12.16 0.55
C SER A 140 5.11 13.36 -0.18
N GLU A 141 4.57 14.56 0.02
CA GLU A 141 5.10 15.78 -0.57
C GLU A 141 6.53 16.09 -0.10
N LYS A 142 6.79 15.98 1.21
CA LYS A 142 8.11 16.24 1.81
C LYS A 142 9.22 15.34 1.26
N HIS A 143 8.90 14.08 1.03
CA HIS A 143 9.87 13.07 0.55
C HIS A 143 9.87 12.92 -0.98
N GLY A 144 8.96 13.58 -1.70
CA GLY A 144 8.82 13.46 -3.15
C GLY A 144 8.35 12.07 -3.59
N LEU A 145 7.52 11.40 -2.77
CA LEU A 145 7.08 10.04 -2.99
C LEU A 145 5.59 9.99 -3.39
N PRO A 146 5.18 9.11 -4.31
CA PRO A 146 3.78 8.91 -4.62
C PRO A 146 3.01 8.36 -3.41
N LEU A 147 1.68 8.53 -3.43
CA LEU A 147 0.77 8.06 -2.40
C LEU A 147 -0.07 6.89 -2.93
N ILE A 148 0.03 5.71 -2.33
CA ILE A 148 -0.84 4.54 -2.59
C ILE A 148 -2.02 4.62 -1.64
N ILE A 149 -3.24 4.72 -2.20
CA ILE A 149 -4.42 5.17 -1.48
C ILE A 149 -5.46 4.07 -1.35
N HIS A 150 -5.77 3.72 -0.11
CA HIS A 150 -6.97 2.98 0.27
C HIS A 150 -8.17 3.91 0.38
N CYS A 151 -9.26 3.60 -0.31
CA CYS A 151 -10.47 4.41 -0.17
C CYS A 151 -11.74 3.58 -0.26
N VAL A 152 -12.44 3.42 0.85
CA VAL A 152 -13.73 2.71 0.94
C VAL A 152 -14.82 3.66 1.43
N ARG A 153 -15.83 3.89 0.55
CA ARG A 153 -17.00 4.76 0.81
C ARG A 153 -16.68 6.20 1.27
N ALA A 154 -15.44 6.67 1.04
CA ALA A 154 -14.93 7.95 1.52
C ALA A 154 -14.39 8.85 0.38
N THR A 155 -14.95 8.70 -0.83
CA THR A 155 -14.49 9.43 -2.02
C THR A 155 -14.58 10.94 -1.85
N ASP A 156 -15.65 11.46 -1.27
CA ASP A 156 -15.86 12.91 -1.12
C ASP A 156 -14.83 13.51 -0.15
N GLU A 157 -14.57 12.81 0.96
CA GLU A 157 -13.55 13.21 1.93
C GLU A 157 -12.14 13.16 1.31
N LEU A 158 -11.84 12.13 0.54
CA LEU A 158 -10.57 12.00 -0.17
C LEU A 158 -10.37 13.15 -1.16
N LEU A 159 -11.40 13.46 -1.96
CA LEU A 159 -11.37 14.56 -2.90
C LEU A 159 -11.25 15.93 -2.23
N ALA A 160 -11.86 16.11 -1.05
CA ALA A 160 -11.73 17.33 -0.26
C ALA A 160 -10.27 17.52 0.20
N VAL A 161 -9.61 16.48 0.70
CA VAL A 161 -8.18 16.52 1.07
C VAL A 161 -7.32 16.82 -0.16
N LYS A 162 -7.55 16.17 -1.31
CA LYS A 162 -6.80 16.46 -2.54
C LYS A 162 -6.94 17.92 -2.98
N LYS A 163 -8.15 18.47 -2.89
CA LYS A 163 -8.41 19.89 -3.21
C LYS A 163 -7.71 20.85 -2.23
N GLU A 164 -7.69 20.49 -0.94
CA GLU A 164 -7.04 21.28 0.11
C GLU A 164 -5.53 21.35 -0.10
N PHE A 165 -4.88 20.21 -0.27
CA PHE A 165 -3.42 20.10 -0.36
C PHE A 165 -2.85 20.41 -1.74
N ARG A 166 -3.61 20.21 -2.82
CA ARG A 166 -3.14 20.37 -4.22
C ARG A 166 -1.79 19.67 -4.45
N PRO A 167 -1.72 18.34 -4.16
CA PRO A 167 -0.46 17.61 -4.15
C PRO A 167 0.24 17.66 -5.51
N GLN A 168 1.59 17.71 -5.47
CA GLN A 168 2.45 17.56 -6.64
C GLN A 168 2.79 16.11 -6.91
N GLN A 169 2.77 15.28 -5.87
CA GLN A 169 3.06 13.86 -5.99
C GLN A 169 1.88 13.08 -6.56
N ALA A 170 2.17 11.98 -7.24
CA ALA A 170 1.15 11.11 -7.81
C ALA A 170 0.30 10.46 -6.71
N TRP A 171 -1.01 10.45 -6.92
CA TRP A 171 -1.99 9.76 -6.09
C TRP A 171 -2.50 8.54 -6.84
N VAL A 172 -2.18 7.35 -6.36
CA VAL A 172 -2.60 6.07 -6.93
C VAL A 172 -3.71 5.50 -6.05
N TRP A 173 -4.92 5.42 -6.57
CA TRP A 173 -6.01 4.72 -5.91
C TRP A 173 -5.84 3.23 -6.18
N HIS A 174 -5.46 2.47 -5.17
CA HIS A 174 -5.27 1.03 -5.28
C HIS A 174 -6.60 0.28 -5.16
N GLY A 175 -6.64 -0.98 -5.64
CA GLY A 175 -7.82 -1.84 -5.55
C GLY A 175 -9.06 -1.25 -6.21
N PHE A 176 -8.92 -0.49 -7.30
CA PHE A 176 -10.05 0.23 -7.88
C PHE A 176 -11.06 -0.71 -8.52
N ARG A 177 -12.32 -0.64 -8.05
CA ARG A 177 -13.44 -1.47 -8.53
C ARG A 177 -14.68 -0.64 -8.94
N GLY A 178 -14.48 0.66 -9.15
CA GLY A 178 -15.55 1.59 -9.51
C GLY A 178 -15.99 1.45 -10.97
N LYS A 179 -17.10 2.10 -11.30
CA LYS A 179 -17.66 2.16 -12.66
C LYS A 179 -16.83 3.11 -13.55
N PRO A 180 -16.96 3.02 -14.90
CA PRO A 180 -16.25 3.90 -15.85
C PRO A 180 -16.41 5.39 -15.55
N GLU A 181 -17.61 5.84 -15.19
CA GLU A 181 -17.89 7.25 -14.90
C GLU A 181 -17.09 7.74 -13.68
N GLN A 182 -16.96 6.91 -12.63
CA GLN A 182 -16.17 7.22 -11.46
C GLN A 182 -14.68 7.26 -11.81
N ALA A 183 -14.19 6.27 -12.58
CA ALA A 183 -12.83 6.24 -13.06
C ALA A 183 -12.48 7.54 -13.82
N MET A 184 -13.33 7.93 -14.79
CA MET A 184 -13.13 9.15 -15.58
C MET A 184 -13.13 10.43 -14.73
N GLN A 185 -13.98 10.48 -13.69
CA GLN A 185 -13.99 11.62 -12.76
C GLN A 185 -12.68 11.72 -11.97
N LEU A 186 -12.15 10.59 -11.48
CA LEU A 186 -10.89 10.52 -10.74
C LEU A 186 -9.69 10.86 -11.64
N LEU A 187 -9.65 10.33 -12.85
CA LEU A 187 -8.62 10.64 -13.85
C LEU A 187 -8.56 12.15 -14.16
N LYS A 188 -9.71 12.80 -14.35
CA LYS A 188 -9.80 14.27 -14.54
C LYS A 188 -9.29 15.05 -13.33
N LYS A 189 -9.30 14.45 -12.14
CA LYS A 189 -8.74 15.03 -10.91
C LYS A 189 -7.28 14.66 -10.67
N GLY A 190 -6.62 14.02 -11.65
CA GLY A 190 -5.21 13.70 -11.62
C GLY A 190 -4.86 12.47 -10.76
N PHE A 191 -5.79 11.55 -10.57
CA PHE A 191 -5.49 10.24 -10.01
C PHE A 191 -4.89 9.29 -11.05
N TYR A 192 -4.13 8.34 -10.56
CA TYR A 192 -3.84 7.07 -11.20
C TYR A 192 -4.72 6.00 -10.57
N LEU A 193 -5.05 4.95 -11.32
CA LEU A 193 -5.89 3.85 -10.84
C LEU A 193 -5.09 2.54 -10.94
N SER A 194 -5.10 1.77 -9.87
CA SER A 194 -4.49 0.45 -9.83
C SER A 194 -5.56 -0.62 -9.69
N PHE A 195 -5.42 -1.70 -10.45
CA PHE A 195 -6.39 -2.77 -10.58
C PHE A 195 -5.75 -4.10 -10.17
N GLY A 196 -6.42 -4.77 -9.24
CA GLY A 196 -6.10 -6.13 -8.85
C GLY A 196 -6.92 -7.15 -9.66
N GLU A 197 -7.22 -8.28 -9.04
CA GLU A 197 -7.95 -9.41 -9.65
C GLU A 197 -9.40 -9.05 -10.05
N TYR A 198 -10.05 -8.13 -9.32
CA TYR A 198 -11.49 -7.85 -9.47
C TYR A 198 -11.73 -6.41 -9.92
N TYR A 199 -12.30 -6.26 -11.11
CA TYR A 199 -12.72 -4.97 -11.66
C TYR A 199 -13.81 -5.14 -12.72
N PRO A 200 -14.63 -4.11 -13.03
CA PRO A 200 -15.51 -4.14 -14.19
C PRO A 200 -14.71 -4.02 -15.49
N ASP A 201 -14.95 -4.92 -16.46
CA ASP A 201 -14.24 -4.93 -17.75
C ASP A 201 -14.32 -3.58 -18.48
N GLU A 202 -15.49 -2.97 -18.50
CA GLU A 202 -15.72 -1.66 -19.11
C GLU A 202 -14.83 -0.56 -18.48
N THR A 203 -14.60 -0.64 -17.17
CA THR A 203 -13.70 0.30 -16.47
C THR A 203 -12.27 0.10 -16.88
N MET A 204 -11.81 -1.15 -16.93
CA MET A 204 -10.46 -1.51 -17.38
C MET A 204 -10.21 -1.03 -18.82
N GLN A 205 -11.18 -1.15 -19.71
CA GLN A 205 -11.11 -0.67 -21.09
C GLN A 205 -11.07 0.86 -21.22
N THR A 206 -11.66 1.57 -20.24
CA THR A 206 -11.81 3.03 -20.29
C THR A 206 -10.57 3.77 -19.79
N VAL A 207 -9.79 3.18 -18.89
CA VAL A 207 -8.63 3.84 -18.26
C VAL A 207 -7.44 3.87 -19.23
N PRO A 208 -6.83 5.06 -19.51
CA PRO A 208 -5.67 5.16 -20.38
C PRO A 208 -4.44 4.44 -19.79
N ASP A 209 -3.57 3.91 -20.65
CA ASP A 209 -2.38 3.16 -20.24
C ASP A 209 -1.46 3.95 -19.30
N GLU A 210 -1.27 5.25 -19.59
CA GLU A 210 -0.42 6.13 -18.80
C GLU A 210 -0.98 6.46 -17.40
N ARG A 211 -2.19 6.01 -17.07
CA ARG A 211 -2.87 6.22 -15.80
C ARG A 211 -3.27 4.93 -15.11
N LEU A 212 -2.88 3.80 -15.69
CA LEU A 212 -3.25 2.47 -15.24
C LEU A 212 -2.07 1.77 -14.60
N PHE A 213 -2.31 1.18 -13.45
CA PHE A 213 -1.41 0.26 -12.77
C PHE A 213 -2.10 -1.07 -12.51
N LEU A 214 -1.30 -2.10 -12.31
CA LEU A 214 -1.76 -3.41 -11.88
C LEU A 214 -1.12 -3.76 -10.55
N GLU A 215 -1.81 -4.59 -9.76
CA GLU A 215 -1.38 -4.99 -8.44
C GLU A 215 -1.89 -6.37 -8.07
N THR A 216 -1.18 -7.05 -7.19
CA THR A 216 -1.69 -8.31 -6.61
C THR A 216 -2.46 -8.08 -5.31
N ASP A 217 -2.14 -7.05 -4.54
CA ASP A 217 -2.72 -6.81 -3.21
C ASP A 217 -2.68 -8.09 -2.36
N ASN A 218 -3.82 -8.61 -1.95
CA ASN A 218 -3.98 -9.87 -1.22
C ASN A 218 -4.41 -11.05 -2.13
N SER A 219 -4.36 -10.90 -3.46
CA SER A 219 -4.71 -11.98 -4.38
C SER A 219 -3.72 -13.14 -4.32
N SER A 220 -4.22 -14.35 -4.54
CA SER A 220 -3.38 -15.54 -4.74
C SER A 220 -2.74 -15.62 -6.13
N LEU A 221 -3.23 -14.81 -7.08
CA LEU A 221 -2.69 -14.73 -8.44
C LEU A 221 -1.34 -14.03 -8.45
N ASP A 222 -0.51 -14.37 -9.41
CA ASP A 222 0.71 -13.64 -9.68
C ASP A 222 0.44 -12.41 -10.57
N ILE A 223 1.37 -11.46 -10.60
CA ILE A 223 1.17 -10.21 -11.35
C ILE A 223 1.06 -10.48 -12.86
N GLU A 224 1.71 -11.51 -13.35
CA GLU A 224 1.62 -11.95 -14.74
C GLU A 224 0.20 -12.45 -15.09
N ASP A 225 -0.47 -13.15 -14.19
CA ASP A 225 -1.85 -13.59 -14.38
C ASP A 225 -2.80 -12.40 -14.46
N ILE A 226 -2.63 -11.42 -13.57
CA ILE A 226 -3.41 -10.17 -13.56
C ILE A 226 -3.14 -9.37 -14.84
N LEU A 227 -1.89 -9.28 -15.30
CA LEU A 227 -1.54 -8.64 -16.56
C LEU A 227 -2.20 -9.34 -17.75
N CYS A 228 -2.14 -10.67 -17.82
CA CYS A 228 -2.77 -11.45 -18.89
C CYS A 228 -4.29 -11.26 -18.91
N GLN A 229 -4.91 -11.19 -17.72
CA GLN A 229 -6.34 -10.89 -17.61
C GLN A 229 -6.66 -9.48 -18.11
N ALA A 230 -5.92 -8.47 -17.69
CA ALA A 230 -6.12 -7.08 -18.10
C ALA A 230 -5.91 -6.91 -19.62
N ALA A 231 -4.85 -7.51 -20.17
CA ALA A 231 -4.55 -7.47 -21.61
C ALA A 231 -5.68 -8.09 -22.46
N ARG A 232 -6.22 -9.24 -22.01
CA ARG A 232 -7.37 -9.88 -22.67
C ARG A 232 -8.59 -8.98 -22.68
N VAL A 233 -8.93 -8.35 -21.56
CA VAL A 233 -10.06 -7.42 -21.45
C VAL A 233 -9.87 -6.19 -22.33
N ARG A 234 -8.65 -5.69 -22.46
CA ARG A 234 -8.31 -4.53 -23.28
C ARG A 234 -8.11 -4.87 -24.76
N GLY A 235 -8.06 -6.16 -25.14
CA GLY A 235 -7.83 -6.60 -26.52
C GLY A 235 -6.41 -6.27 -27.01
N VAL A 236 -5.41 -6.29 -26.12
CA VAL A 236 -3.99 -6.06 -26.44
C VAL A 236 -3.17 -7.32 -26.17
N GLU A 237 -2.04 -7.45 -26.87
CA GLU A 237 -1.09 -8.53 -26.62
C GLU A 237 -0.11 -8.15 -25.51
N VAL A 238 0.24 -9.13 -24.68
CA VAL A 238 1.33 -9.00 -23.72
C VAL A 238 2.64 -9.25 -24.47
N ALA A 239 3.47 -8.20 -24.59
CA ALA A 239 4.73 -8.25 -25.33
C ALA A 239 5.87 -8.91 -24.52
#